data_0e59abd03ca242d5a64dc37dc753e2c4
#
_entry.id   0e59abd03ca242d5a64dc37dc753e2c4
#
_cell.length_a   1.000
_cell.length_b   1.000
_cell.length_c   1.000
_cell.angle_alpha   90.00
_cell.angle_beta   90.00
_cell.angle_gamma   90.00
#
_symmetry.space_group_name_H-M   'P 1'
#
loop_
_entity.id
_entity.type
_entity.pdbx_description
1 polymer ?
#
loop_
_entity_poly.entity_id
_entity_poly.type
_entity_poly.pdbx_seq_one_letter_code
_entity_poly.pdbx_strand_id
1 'polypeptide(L)'
;LIIDDTPEAVILSSFDPIRRETARIALEKLIVDGRIHPARIEEMVEKARKEVETMIREEGESATLEVGVHGLHPELIRLLGKMKFRTSYGQNALKHSIEVAHLSGLLAGEIGADVRLAKRAGLLHDIGKSLDHDMEGSHIQIGSDLCKKYKESQIVINAVYSHHGDVEPASLIACIVQ
;
A
#
# COMPACT_ATOMS: atom_id res chain seq x y z
N LEU A 1 3.67 20.48 10.27
CA LEU A 1 3.64 20.30 11.71
C LEU A 1 2.61 21.26 12.29
N ILE A 2 1.56 20.74 12.89
CA ILE A 2 0.62 21.56 13.66
C ILE A 2 1.02 21.38 15.12
N ILE A 3 1.33 22.49 15.78
CA ILE A 3 1.61 22.49 17.23
C ILE A 3 0.26 22.82 17.89
N ASP A 4 -0.25 21.90 18.70
CA ASP A 4 -1.39 22.11 19.55
C ASP A 4 -0.88 22.59 20.92
N ASP A 5 -1.59 23.55 21.51
CA ASP A 5 -1.29 24.07 22.86
C ASP A 5 -1.68 23.09 23.97
N THR A 6 -2.09 21.87 23.64
CA THR A 6 -2.37 20.82 24.61
C THR A 6 -1.08 20.45 25.36
N PRO A 7 -1.04 20.61 26.69
CA PRO A 7 0.14 20.25 27.45
C PRO A 7 0.55 18.79 27.21
N GLU A 8 1.84 18.56 27.02
CA GLU A 8 2.44 17.22 26.85
C GLU A 8 2.06 16.48 25.56
N ALA A 9 1.43 17.13 24.57
CA ALA A 9 1.08 16.54 23.28
C ALA A 9 1.71 17.31 22.11
N VAL A 10 2.19 16.56 21.12
CA VAL A 10 2.61 17.09 19.82
C VAL A 10 1.82 16.42 18.72
N ILE A 11 1.07 17.20 17.95
CA ILE A 11 0.29 16.70 16.83
C ILE A 11 1.09 16.84 15.54
N LEU A 12 1.27 15.72 14.83
CA LEU A 12 1.90 15.68 13.51
C LEU A 12 0.83 15.51 12.45
N SER A 13 0.76 16.43 11.50
CA SER A 13 -0.15 16.35 10.37
C SER A 13 0.63 16.51 9.05
N SER A 14 0.31 15.67 8.08
CA SER A 14 0.83 15.74 6.72
C SER A 14 -0.16 15.10 5.77
N PHE A 15 -0.26 15.61 4.56
CA PHE A 15 -1.03 15.00 3.48
C PHE A 15 -0.43 13.64 3.08
N ASP A 16 0.90 13.54 3.01
CA ASP A 16 1.62 12.31 2.74
C ASP A 16 1.82 11.50 4.04
N PRO A 17 1.21 10.30 4.16
CA PRO A 17 1.31 9.48 5.36
C PRO A 17 2.73 8.97 5.63
N ILE A 18 3.57 8.78 4.60
CA ILE A 18 4.95 8.31 4.73
C ILE A 18 5.82 9.42 5.33
N ARG A 19 5.63 10.67 4.87
CA ARG A 19 6.30 11.84 5.47
C ARG A 19 5.90 12.05 6.92
N ARG A 20 4.60 11.83 7.24
CA ARG A 20 4.10 11.91 8.62
C ARG A 20 4.76 10.86 9.50
N GLU A 21 4.86 9.61 9.06
CA GLU A 21 5.51 8.54 9.80
C GLU A 21 7.01 8.79 9.97
N THR A 22 7.68 9.26 8.93
CA THR A 22 9.09 9.67 8.99
C THR A 22 9.31 10.76 10.05
N ALA A 23 8.42 11.77 10.09
CA ALA A 23 8.49 12.84 11.08
C ALA A 23 8.24 12.31 12.51
N ARG A 24 7.29 11.37 12.68
CA ARG A 24 7.00 10.74 13.97
C ARG A 24 8.22 9.99 14.52
N ILE A 25 8.83 9.13 13.71
CA ILE A 25 10.01 8.36 14.10
C ILE A 25 11.20 9.28 14.40
N ALA A 26 11.41 10.30 13.57
CA ALA A 26 12.50 11.27 13.78
C ALA A 26 12.31 12.03 15.09
N LEU A 27 11.08 12.46 15.40
CA LEU A 27 10.76 13.17 16.63
C LEU A 27 10.96 12.29 17.86
N GLU A 28 10.49 11.04 17.85
CA GLU A 28 10.69 10.07 18.93
C GLU A 28 12.19 9.87 19.22
N LYS A 29 12.99 9.71 18.15
CA LYS A 29 14.46 9.58 18.29
C LYS A 29 15.10 10.83 18.89
N LEU A 30 14.65 12.02 18.50
CA LEU A 30 15.15 13.29 19.05
C LEU A 30 14.79 13.48 20.52
N ILE A 31 13.57 13.08 20.91
CA ILE A 31 13.14 13.13 22.32
C ILE A 31 14.02 12.24 23.20
N VAL A 32 14.28 11.01 22.75
CA VAL A 32 15.14 10.06 23.47
C VAL A 32 16.60 10.53 23.51
N ASP A 33 17.10 11.10 22.42
CA ASP A 33 18.48 11.59 22.33
C ASP A 33 18.71 12.88 23.15
N GLY A 34 17.69 13.73 23.30
CA GLY A 34 17.74 14.98 24.05
C GLY A 34 18.52 16.13 23.38
N ARG A 35 19.24 15.87 22.30
CA ARG A 35 20.04 16.88 21.57
C ARG A 35 19.26 17.42 20.38
N ILE A 36 18.53 18.52 20.58
CA ILE A 36 17.67 19.11 19.55
C ILE A 36 18.35 20.36 18.97
N HIS A 37 19.11 20.16 17.89
CA HIS A 37 19.72 21.24 17.09
C HIS A 37 19.68 20.87 15.59
N PRO A 38 19.80 21.82 14.65
CA PRO A 38 19.56 21.60 13.22
C PRO A 38 20.28 20.38 12.63
N ALA A 39 21.59 20.24 12.84
CA ALA A 39 22.35 19.12 12.29
C ALA A 39 21.87 17.75 12.85
N ARG A 40 21.47 17.71 14.10
CA ARG A 40 20.95 16.48 14.70
C ARG A 40 19.56 16.14 14.20
N ILE A 41 18.71 17.14 13.95
CA ILE A 41 17.40 16.97 13.35
C ILE A 41 17.55 16.38 11.95
N GLU A 42 18.42 16.93 11.11
CA GLU A 42 18.68 16.40 9.76
C GLU A 42 19.16 14.94 9.80
N GLU A 43 20.09 14.62 10.70
CA GLU A 43 20.58 13.25 10.90
C GLU A 43 19.45 12.28 11.28
N MET A 44 18.58 12.67 12.22
CA MET A 44 17.48 11.82 12.67
C MET A 44 16.40 11.66 11.60
N VAL A 45 16.12 12.69 10.82
CA VAL A 45 15.20 12.61 9.68
C VAL A 45 15.72 11.64 8.63
N GLU A 46 17.02 11.70 8.31
CA GLU A 46 17.61 10.78 7.34
C GLU A 46 17.62 9.33 7.83
N LYS A 47 17.89 9.10 9.11
CA LYS A 47 17.77 7.77 9.72
C LYS A 47 16.33 7.27 9.69
N ALA A 48 15.36 8.11 10.03
CA ALA A 48 13.95 7.77 9.99
C ALA A 48 13.47 7.42 8.57
N ARG A 49 13.92 8.15 7.56
CA ARG A 49 13.60 7.84 6.14
C ARG A 49 14.07 6.45 5.75
N LYS A 50 15.30 6.09 6.09
CA LYS A 50 15.85 4.74 5.80
C LYS A 50 15.08 3.65 6.52
N GLU A 51 14.69 3.90 7.77
CA GLU A 51 13.90 2.96 8.55
C GLU A 51 12.50 2.75 7.96
N VAL A 52 11.81 3.83 7.58
CA VAL A 52 10.49 3.76 6.92
C VAL A 52 10.60 3.04 5.58
N GLU A 53 11.62 3.29 4.77
CA GLU A 53 11.83 2.58 3.50
C GLU A 53 12.08 1.08 3.70
N THR A 54 12.81 0.71 4.77
CA THR A 54 12.99 -0.69 5.15
C THR A 54 11.66 -1.33 5.56
N MET A 55 10.87 -0.64 6.40
CA MET A 55 9.53 -1.10 6.80
C MET A 55 8.61 -1.29 5.58
N ILE A 56 8.61 -0.36 4.63
CA ILE A 56 7.84 -0.47 3.39
C ILE A 56 8.19 -1.75 2.64
N ARG A 57 9.47 -2.04 2.48
CA ARG A 57 9.91 -3.25 1.78
C ARG A 57 9.49 -4.52 2.53
N GLU A 58 9.76 -4.57 3.82
CA GLU A 58 9.43 -5.73 4.67
C GLU A 58 7.93 -6.01 4.71
N GLU A 59 7.09 -4.99 4.80
CA GLU A 59 5.63 -5.15 4.79
C GLU A 59 5.10 -5.63 3.43
N GLY A 60 5.67 -5.13 2.33
CA GLY A 60 5.31 -5.60 0.99
C GLY A 60 5.71 -7.07 0.78
N GLU A 61 6.92 -7.45 1.18
CA GLU A 61 7.40 -8.83 1.13
C GLU A 61 6.55 -9.75 2.03
N SER A 62 6.25 -9.32 3.26
CA SER A 62 5.40 -10.06 4.20
C SER A 62 4.01 -10.32 3.63
N ALA A 63 3.37 -9.31 3.03
CA ALA A 63 2.05 -9.44 2.42
C ALA A 63 2.05 -10.47 1.27
N THR A 64 3.08 -10.46 0.42
CA THR A 64 3.19 -11.44 -0.69
C THR A 64 3.39 -12.86 -0.18
N LEU A 65 4.16 -13.04 0.88
CA LEU A 65 4.38 -14.35 1.52
C LEU A 65 3.11 -14.86 2.21
N GLU A 66 2.42 -14.02 2.96
CA GLU A 66 1.18 -14.36 3.67
C GLU A 66 0.10 -14.87 2.72
N VAL A 67 -0.08 -14.19 1.59
CA VAL A 67 -1.07 -14.57 0.58
C VAL A 67 -0.60 -15.74 -0.29
N GLY A 68 0.73 -15.98 -0.38
CA GLY A 68 1.33 -16.97 -1.27
C GLY A 68 1.38 -16.52 -2.73
N VAL A 69 1.53 -15.21 -2.98
CA VAL A 69 1.70 -14.63 -4.32
C VAL A 69 3.20 -14.44 -4.60
N HIS A 70 3.70 -15.10 -5.64
CA HIS A 70 5.11 -15.07 -5.98
C HIS A 70 5.36 -14.41 -7.33
N GLY A 71 6.59 -13.91 -7.53
CA GLY A 71 7.04 -13.35 -8.81
C GLY A 71 6.39 -12.00 -9.16
N LEU A 72 6.00 -11.21 -8.17
CA LEU A 72 5.68 -9.81 -8.36
C LEU A 72 6.94 -9.00 -8.66
N HIS A 73 6.80 -7.98 -9.48
CA HIS A 73 7.88 -7.03 -9.72
C HIS A 73 8.26 -6.33 -8.39
N PRO A 74 9.56 -6.15 -8.07
CA PRO A 74 10.00 -5.55 -6.79
C PRO A 74 9.34 -4.20 -6.49
N GLU A 75 9.06 -3.39 -7.51
CA GLU A 75 8.39 -2.11 -7.32
C GLU A 75 6.90 -2.28 -6.94
N LEU A 76 6.20 -3.31 -7.44
CA LEU A 76 4.84 -3.61 -6.99
C LEU A 76 4.83 -4.05 -5.53
N ILE A 77 5.82 -4.85 -5.11
CA ILE A 77 5.99 -5.24 -3.69
C ILE A 77 6.21 -4.01 -2.82
N ARG A 78 7.07 -3.09 -3.26
CA ARG A 78 7.31 -1.82 -2.56
C ARG A 78 6.06 -0.96 -2.47
N LEU A 79 5.28 -0.86 -3.55
CA LEU A 79 4.01 -0.11 -3.56
C LEU A 79 2.96 -0.75 -2.63
N LEU A 80 2.87 -2.08 -2.57
CA LEU A 80 2.06 -2.78 -1.58
C LEU A 80 2.47 -2.38 -0.15
N GLY A 81 3.75 -2.38 0.16
CA GLY A 81 4.25 -1.96 1.47
C GLY A 81 3.88 -0.53 1.84
N LYS A 82 3.86 0.40 0.88
CA LYS A 82 3.39 1.78 1.10
C LYS A 82 1.93 1.82 1.58
N MET A 83 1.10 0.89 1.15
CA MET A 83 -0.31 0.81 1.53
C MET A 83 -0.52 0.53 3.03
N LYS A 84 0.50 0.05 3.75
CA LYS A 84 0.48 -0.04 5.23
C LYS A 84 0.19 1.30 5.88
N PHE A 85 0.68 2.38 5.31
CA PHE A 85 0.53 3.74 5.85
C PHE A 85 -0.73 4.45 5.34
N ARG A 86 -1.49 3.81 4.45
CA ARG A 86 -2.71 4.34 3.86
C ARG A 86 -3.95 3.79 4.57
N THR A 87 -4.81 4.70 5.01
CA THR A 87 -6.16 4.36 5.52
C THR A 87 -7.19 4.89 4.54
N SER A 88 -8.16 4.07 4.18
CA SER A 88 -9.26 4.41 3.30
C SER A 88 -10.56 3.83 3.87
N TYR A 89 -11.60 4.66 4.01
CA TYR A 89 -12.89 4.25 4.60
C TYR A 89 -12.77 3.55 5.98
N GLY A 90 -11.84 3.99 6.80
CA GLY A 90 -11.61 3.44 8.14
C GLY A 90 -10.81 2.13 8.17
N GLN A 91 -10.39 1.60 7.02
CA GLN A 91 -9.59 0.37 6.92
C GLN A 91 -8.16 0.68 6.46
N ASN A 92 -7.21 -0.13 6.94
CA ASN A 92 -5.86 -0.10 6.40
C ASN A 92 -5.83 -0.73 5.01
N ALA A 93 -5.31 -0.02 4.02
CA ALA A 93 -5.37 -0.44 2.62
C ALA A 93 -4.61 -1.75 2.35
N LEU A 94 -3.45 -1.97 3.00
CA LEU A 94 -2.70 -3.22 2.84
C LEU A 94 -3.45 -4.42 3.43
N LYS A 95 -3.99 -4.28 4.64
CA LYS A 95 -4.78 -5.34 5.28
C LYS A 95 -6.00 -5.69 4.44
N HIS A 96 -6.71 -4.70 3.92
CA HIS A 96 -7.83 -4.91 3.02
C HIS A 96 -7.41 -5.70 1.76
N SER A 97 -6.30 -5.33 1.12
CA SER A 97 -5.80 -6.06 -0.05
C SER A 97 -5.44 -7.51 0.26
N ILE A 98 -4.89 -7.80 1.44
CA ILE A 98 -4.62 -9.17 1.90
C ILE A 98 -5.94 -9.95 2.10
N GLU A 99 -6.93 -9.35 2.75
CA GLU A 99 -8.25 -9.95 2.97
C GLU A 99 -8.96 -10.27 1.65
N VAL A 100 -8.99 -9.31 0.72
CA VAL A 100 -9.56 -9.50 -0.62
C VAL A 100 -8.84 -10.62 -1.38
N ALA A 101 -7.51 -10.69 -1.29
CA ALA A 101 -6.75 -11.76 -1.91
C ALA A 101 -7.11 -13.15 -1.36
N HIS A 102 -7.27 -13.28 -0.05
CA HIS A 102 -7.71 -14.54 0.58
C HIS A 102 -9.12 -14.91 0.17
N LEU A 103 -10.08 -13.97 0.23
CA LEU A 103 -11.47 -14.21 -0.16
C LEU A 103 -11.58 -14.58 -1.65
N SER A 104 -10.90 -13.85 -2.52
CA SER A 104 -10.85 -14.17 -3.96
C SER A 104 -10.29 -15.57 -4.22
N GLY A 105 -9.24 -15.94 -3.48
CA GLY A 105 -8.67 -17.28 -3.57
C GLY A 105 -9.63 -18.37 -3.13
N LEU A 106 -10.38 -18.17 -2.05
CA LEU A 106 -11.41 -19.11 -1.57
C LEU A 106 -12.54 -19.25 -2.60
N LEU A 107 -13.11 -18.14 -3.08
CA LEU A 107 -14.16 -18.15 -4.10
C LEU A 107 -13.71 -18.85 -5.38
N ALA A 108 -12.50 -18.55 -5.85
CA ALA A 108 -11.93 -19.20 -7.03
C ALA A 108 -11.80 -20.71 -6.85
N GLY A 109 -11.38 -21.17 -5.66
CA GLY A 109 -11.29 -22.59 -5.33
C GLY A 109 -12.64 -23.30 -5.37
N GLU A 110 -13.69 -22.68 -4.81
CA GLU A 110 -15.05 -23.26 -4.77
C GLU A 110 -15.65 -23.43 -6.18
N ILE A 111 -15.35 -22.54 -7.11
CA ILE A 111 -15.90 -22.59 -8.48
C ILE A 111 -14.95 -23.20 -9.51
N GLY A 112 -13.78 -23.70 -9.07
CA GLY A 112 -12.78 -24.33 -9.96
C GLY A 112 -12.02 -23.36 -10.85
N ALA A 113 -11.90 -22.08 -10.45
CA ALA A 113 -11.09 -21.07 -11.15
C ALA A 113 -9.62 -21.09 -10.64
N ASP A 114 -8.74 -20.33 -11.31
CA ASP A 114 -7.32 -20.25 -10.90
C ASP A 114 -7.16 -19.45 -9.59
N VAL A 115 -6.97 -20.19 -8.50
CA VAL A 115 -6.79 -19.65 -7.15
C VAL A 115 -5.58 -18.70 -7.05
N ARG A 116 -4.47 -19.04 -7.72
CA ARG A 116 -3.25 -18.21 -7.66
C ARG A 116 -3.46 -16.88 -8.36
N LEU A 117 -4.14 -16.92 -9.49
CA LEU A 117 -4.44 -15.72 -10.27
C LEU A 117 -5.47 -14.83 -9.55
N ALA A 118 -6.48 -15.43 -8.90
CA ALA A 118 -7.47 -14.72 -8.10
C ALA A 118 -6.82 -14.00 -6.90
N LYS A 119 -5.96 -14.70 -6.15
CA LYS A 119 -5.18 -14.10 -5.06
C LYS A 119 -4.30 -12.95 -5.51
N ARG A 120 -3.64 -13.11 -6.66
CA ARG A 120 -2.78 -12.06 -7.25
C ARG A 120 -3.59 -10.84 -7.64
N ALA A 121 -4.72 -11.03 -8.30
CA ALA A 121 -5.61 -9.95 -8.69
C ALA A 121 -6.20 -9.23 -7.46
N GLY A 122 -6.68 -9.97 -6.47
CA GLY A 122 -7.19 -9.42 -5.21
C GLY A 122 -6.14 -8.65 -4.43
N LEU A 123 -4.89 -9.14 -4.37
CA LEU A 123 -3.80 -8.43 -3.69
C LEU A 123 -3.46 -7.10 -4.37
N LEU A 124 -3.60 -7.02 -5.69
CA LEU A 124 -3.22 -5.84 -6.48
C LEU A 124 -4.40 -4.90 -6.80
N HIS A 125 -5.67 -5.28 -6.49
CA HIS A 125 -6.84 -4.51 -6.95
C HIS A 125 -6.77 -3.02 -6.60
N ASP A 126 -6.29 -2.71 -5.42
CA ASP A 126 -6.20 -1.36 -4.85
C ASP A 126 -4.80 -0.74 -4.91
N ILE A 127 -3.86 -1.33 -5.68
CA ILE A 127 -2.45 -0.89 -5.70
C ILE A 127 -2.27 0.60 -6.06
N GLY A 128 -3.20 1.17 -6.81
CA GLY A 128 -3.20 2.58 -7.17
C GLY A 128 -3.32 3.53 -5.97
N LYS A 129 -3.90 3.07 -4.86
CA LYS A 129 -3.98 3.86 -3.61
C LYS A 129 -2.62 4.15 -2.97
N SER A 130 -1.56 3.47 -3.41
CA SER A 130 -0.19 3.75 -2.98
C SER A 130 0.38 5.06 -3.56
N LEU A 131 -0.22 5.60 -4.63
CA LEU A 131 0.24 6.79 -5.36
C LEU A 131 -0.88 7.80 -5.66
N ASP A 132 -2.13 7.58 -5.25
CA ASP A 132 -3.28 8.42 -5.58
C ASP A 132 -3.18 9.88 -5.07
N HIS A 133 -2.32 10.14 -4.11
CA HIS A 133 -2.04 11.50 -3.61
C HIS A 133 -0.82 12.16 -4.31
N ASP A 134 -0.04 11.40 -5.05
CA ASP A 134 1.13 11.88 -5.79
C ASP A 134 0.82 12.07 -7.29
N MET A 135 -0.30 11.47 -7.78
CA MET A 135 -0.66 11.44 -9.21
C MET A 135 -2.10 11.89 -9.43
N GLU A 136 -2.35 12.57 -10.54
CA GLU A 136 -3.71 12.86 -10.99
C GLU A 136 -4.38 11.61 -11.54
N GLY A 137 -5.65 11.39 -11.19
CA GLY A 137 -6.45 10.27 -11.67
C GLY A 137 -7.05 9.43 -10.55
N SER A 138 -7.94 8.52 -10.92
CA SER A 138 -8.49 7.56 -9.98
C SER A 138 -7.48 6.47 -9.64
N HIS A 139 -7.53 5.92 -8.42
CA HIS A 139 -6.67 4.79 -8.04
C HIS A 139 -6.84 3.58 -8.98
N ILE A 140 -8.01 3.42 -9.60
CA ILE A 140 -8.30 2.39 -10.61
C ILE A 140 -7.40 2.55 -11.83
N GLN A 141 -7.37 3.76 -12.40
CA GLN A 141 -6.55 4.06 -13.57
C GLN A 141 -5.06 3.93 -13.24
N ILE A 142 -4.63 4.54 -12.12
CA ILE A 142 -3.24 4.46 -11.64
C ILE A 142 -2.83 3.00 -11.43
N GLY A 143 -3.67 2.20 -10.76
CA GLY A 143 -3.41 0.78 -10.51
C GLY A 143 -3.31 -0.05 -11.78
N SER A 144 -4.23 0.16 -12.73
CA SER A 144 -4.19 -0.50 -14.05
C SER A 144 -2.90 -0.17 -14.81
N ASP A 145 -2.49 1.10 -14.82
CA ASP A 145 -1.28 1.54 -15.54
C ASP A 145 0.00 1.03 -14.86
N LEU A 146 0.03 0.94 -13.53
CA LEU A 146 1.11 0.27 -12.79
C LEU A 146 1.19 -1.22 -13.17
N CYS A 147 0.07 -1.94 -13.18
CA CYS A 147 0.03 -3.35 -13.57
C CYS A 147 0.50 -3.56 -15.02
N LYS A 148 0.12 -2.68 -15.94
CA LYS A 148 0.63 -2.69 -17.33
C LYS A 148 2.13 -2.45 -17.39
N LYS A 149 2.61 -1.41 -16.71
CA LYS A 149 4.02 -1.02 -16.66
C LYS A 149 4.91 -2.17 -16.17
N TYR A 150 4.45 -2.90 -15.15
CA TYR A 150 5.19 -4.01 -14.55
C TYR A 150 4.81 -5.39 -15.11
N LYS A 151 4.14 -5.41 -16.28
CA LYS A 151 3.87 -6.60 -17.10
C LYS A 151 3.03 -7.67 -16.40
N GLU A 152 2.04 -7.24 -15.60
CA GLU A 152 1.03 -8.13 -15.09
C GLU A 152 0.15 -8.70 -16.23
N SER A 153 -0.50 -9.84 -15.98
CA SER A 153 -1.39 -10.45 -16.99
C SER A 153 -2.60 -9.57 -17.26
N GLN A 154 -3.18 -9.68 -18.49
CA GLN A 154 -4.36 -8.92 -18.86
C GLN A 154 -5.55 -9.20 -17.94
N ILE A 155 -5.64 -10.40 -17.36
CA ILE A 155 -6.67 -10.76 -16.40
C ILE A 155 -6.52 -9.94 -15.11
N VAL A 156 -5.30 -9.83 -14.57
CA VAL A 156 -5.02 -9.00 -13.40
C VAL A 156 -5.26 -7.52 -13.69
N ILE A 157 -4.79 -7.02 -14.82
CA ILE A 157 -5.01 -5.63 -15.24
C ILE A 157 -6.51 -5.32 -15.34
N ASN A 158 -7.30 -6.21 -15.95
CA ASN A 158 -8.73 -6.03 -16.04
C ASN A 158 -9.40 -6.08 -14.66
N ALA A 159 -9.03 -7.02 -13.79
CA ALA A 159 -9.56 -7.10 -12.42
C ALA A 159 -9.30 -5.80 -11.64
N VAL A 160 -8.08 -5.27 -11.70
CA VAL A 160 -7.73 -3.97 -11.09
C VAL A 160 -8.56 -2.82 -11.68
N TYR A 161 -8.84 -2.86 -12.99
CA TYR A 161 -9.56 -1.79 -13.67
C TYR A 161 -11.07 -1.85 -13.47
N SER A 162 -11.65 -3.02 -13.21
CA SER A 162 -13.10 -3.25 -13.14
C SER A 162 -13.65 -3.41 -11.72
N HIS A 163 -12.82 -3.44 -10.66
CA HIS A 163 -13.25 -3.82 -9.31
C HIS A 163 -14.31 -2.90 -8.67
N HIS A 164 -14.52 -1.69 -9.17
CA HIS A 164 -15.60 -0.79 -8.74
C HIS A 164 -16.84 -0.82 -9.66
N GLY A 165 -16.83 -1.65 -10.71
CA GLY A 165 -17.97 -1.77 -11.61
C GLY A 165 -18.08 -0.69 -12.68
N ASP A 166 -17.13 0.25 -12.76
CA ASP A 166 -17.11 1.30 -13.81
C ASP A 166 -16.77 0.72 -15.21
N VAL A 167 -16.16 -0.44 -15.23
CA VAL A 167 -15.81 -1.20 -16.45
C VAL A 167 -16.26 -2.64 -16.27
N GLU A 168 -16.79 -3.25 -17.32
CA GLU A 168 -17.20 -4.65 -17.28
C GLU A 168 -16.01 -5.59 -17.04
N PRO A 169 -16.14 -6.56 -16.12
CA PRO A 169 -15.15 -7.59 -15.90
C PRO A 169 -15.08 -8.52 -17.14
N ALA A 170 -13.89 -8.66 -17.71
CA ALA A 170 -13.65 -9.49 -18.90
C ALA A 170 -13.27 -10.94 -18.56
N SER A 171 -13.27 -11.33 -17.30
CA SER A 171 -12.92 -12.68 -16.86
C SER A 171 -13.62 -13.03 -15.56
N LEU A 172 -13.74 -14.34 -15.29
CA LEU A 172 -14.28 -14.84 -14.02
C LEU A 172 -13.48 -14.34 -12.82
N ILE A 173 -12.16 -14.23 -12.96
CA ILE A 173 -11.30 -13.68 -11.91
C ILE A 173 -11.62 -12.20 -11.63
N ALA A 174 -11.88 -11.42 -12.66
CA ALA A 174 -12.27 -10.02 -12.49
C ALA A 174 -13.64 -9.88 -11.79
N CYS A 175 -14.59 -10.78 -12.09
CA CYS A 175 -15.88 -10.83 -11.39
C CYS A 175 -15.72 -11.20 -9.91
N ILE A 176 -14.79 -12.11 -9.58
CA ILE A 176 -14.52 -12.52 -8.19
C ILE A 176 -13.94 -11.38 -7.35
N VAL A 177 -13.10 -10.54 -7.96
CA VAL A 177 -12.41 -9.43 -7.27
C VAL A 177 -13.30 -8.19 -7.13
N GLN A 178 -14.32 -8.05 -7.98
CA GLN A 178 -15.34 -7.00 -7.94
C GLN A 178 -16.25 -7.14 -6.71
#